data_fed5be0c3c246ade95802f60691af4b4
#
_entry.id   fed5be0c3c246ade95802f60691af4b4
#
_cell.length_a   1.000
_cell.length_b   1.000
_cell.length_c   1.000
_cell.angle_alpha   90.00
_cell.angle_beta   90.00
_cell.angle_gamma   90.00
#
_symmetry.space_group_name_H-M   'P 1'
#
loop_
_entity.id
_entity.type
_entity.pdbx_description
1 polymer ?
#
loop_
_entity_poly.entity_id
_entity_poly.type
_entity_poly.pdbx_seq_one_letter_code
_entity_poly.pdbx_strand_id
1 'polypeptide(L)'
;MDRADFIHLVRLSEHASADDSKGYRRSVAAFAALGYAWVVGCLLLSAGLLVWVVNAMLHGRFKAVFIGLLVAAGGLLWTSLKALWCRFDEPEGVELQAGDAPALFESLERIRKKIKGPPIHRVFLDADFNASIRQHPRYGLFGGGVNYLSIGLPLLMALDRPRFLAVLAHEYGHLRGDHGRFAAWIYRTRLSWAMLNHDLRHDEGPVAAATQAFLRWYFPRFSAKTFALARQDEYEADRISGKLLGKDVAAAALTEIAVKSDWVAREFWPDHWSAASAQALPVGPYVSMRALLGLAPPGDFARESLRQALRRISDVDDTHPGLRDRLEALEAAKCLPAWSSSSRSALDLLGPGSAKWIAHFDKQWCKDNASDWKQHHAYLGRVRARAAELTASERRNSAEEMVELGNLKRRLNA
;
A
#
# COMPACT_ATOMS: atom_id res chain seq x y z
N MET A 1 21.04 3.52 12.64
CA MET A 1 21.24 2.38 11.75
C MET A 1 21.24 2.94 10.34
N ASP A 2 22.29 2.76 9.60
CA ASP A 2 22.35 3.17 8.21
C ASP A 2 21.66 2.16 7.27
N ARG A 3 21.61 2.45 5.95
CA ARG A 3 20.95 1.58 4.96
C ARG A 3 21.69 0.24 4.79
N ALA A 4 23.01 0.25 4.88
CA ALA A 4 23.81 -0.97 4.73
C ALA A 4 23.59 -1.93 5.89
N ASP A 5 23.59 -1.41 7.12
CA ASP A 5 23.25 -2.17 8.34
C ASP A 5 21.85 -2.78 8.26
N PHE A 6 20.88 -2.01 7.75
CA PHE A 6 19.50 -2.49 7.58
C PHE A 6 19.44 -3.66 6.60
N ILE A 7 20.05 -3.51 5.41
CA ILE A 7 20.15 -4.57 4.41
C ILE A 7 20.81 -5.82 4.98
N HIS A 8 21.92 -5.66 5.70
CA HIS A 8 22.63 -6.77 6.31
C HIS A 8 21.72 -7.50 7.32
N LEU A 9 21.02 -6.76 8.18
CA LEU A 9 20.12 -7.33 9.15
C LEU A 9 18.91 -8.06 8.52
N VAL A 10 18.38 -7.54 7.40
CA VAL A 10 17.32 -8.23 6.63
C VAL A 10 17.84 -9.56 6.09
N ARG A 11 19.03 -9.59 5.47
CA ARG A 11 19.62 -10.83 4.95
C ARG A 11 19.89 -11.87 6.04
N LEU A 12 20.44 -11.45 7.19
CA LEU A 12 20.61 -12.34 8.35
C LEU A 12 19.27 -12.89 8.83
N SER A 13 18.24 -12.07 8.82
CA SER A 13 16.89 -12.45 9.22
C SER A 13 16.25 -13.46 8.24
N GLU A 14 16.49 -13.31 6.95
CA GLU A 14 16.05 -14.25 5.92
C GLU A 14 16.74 -15.61 6.09
N HIS A 15 18.06 -15.64 6.29
CA HIS A 15 18.80 -16.87 6.57
C HIS A 15 18.30 -17.57 7.83
N ALA A 16 18.22 -16.83 8.95
CA ALA A 16 17.75 -17.40 10.22
C ALA A 16 16.30 -17.94 10.12
N SER A 17 15.46 -17.28 9.33
CA SER A 17 14.08 -17.72 9.11
C SER A 17 13.99 -18.93 8.18
N ALA A 18 14.92 -19.08 7.24
CA ALA A 18 15.02 -20.26 6.37
C ALA A 18 15.53 -21.49 7.14
N ASP A 19 16.53 -21.32 8.03
CA ASP A 19 17.13 -22.40 8.81
C ASP A 19 16.17 -22.94 9.89
N ASP A 20 15.57 -22.06 10.70
CA ASP A 20 14.58 -22.41 11.73
C ASP A 20 13.44 -21.41 11.80
N SER A 21 12.42 -21.61 11.00
CA SER A 21 11.24 -20.75 10.94
C SER A 21 10.50 -20.62 12.28
N LYS A 22 10.43 -21.70 13.10
CA LYS A 22 9.74 -21.66 14.39
C LYS A 22 10.55 -20.90 15.45
N GLY A 23 11.84 -21.17 15.55
CA GLY A 23 12.74 -20.44 16.44
C GLY A 23 12.82 -18.97 16.07
N TYR A 24 12.89 -18.69 14.77
CA TYR A 24 12.88 -17.31 14.26
C TYR A 24 11.62 -16.54 14.65
N ARG A 25 10.44 -17.14 14.49
CA ARG A 25 9.16 -16.53 14.92
C ARG A 25 9.12 -16.23 16.41
N ARG A 26 9.67 -17.13 17.25
CA ARG A 26 9.78 -16.89 18.70
C ARG A 26 10.74 -15.72 18.99
N SER A 27 11.84 -15.62 18.29
CA SER A 27 12.79 -14.49 18.40
C SER A 27 12.13 -13.17 18.04
N VAL A 28 11.35 -13.13 16.95
CA VAL A 28 10.60 -11.93 16.55
C VAL A 28 9.51 -11.60 17.57
N ALA A 29 8.80 -12.59 18.10
CA ALA A 29 7.81 -12.39 19.15
C ALA A 29 8.45 -11.81 20.43
N ALA A 30 9.59 -12.33 20.86
CA ALA A 30 10.35 -11.81 22.00
C ALA A 30 10.80 -10.36 21.76
N PHE A 31 11.26 -10.06 20.54
CA PHE A 31 11.65 -8.70 20.19
C PHE A 31 10.45 -7.75 20.12
N ALA A 32 9.29 -8.21 19.64
CA ALA A 32 8.03 -7.45 19.72
C ALA A 32 7.62 -7.18 21.17
N ALA A 33 7.72 -8.20 22.05
CA ALA A 33 7.44 -8.06 23.48
C ALA A 33 8.33 -7.00 24.15
N LEU A 34 9.58 -6.82 23.72
CA LEU A 34 10.45 -5.75 24.21
C LEU A 34 9.86 -4.36 23.94
N GLY A 35 9.27 -4.15 22.75
CA GLY A 35 8.57 -2.89 22.43
C GLY A 35 7.38 -2.66 23.35
N TYR A 36 6.56 -3.67 23.58
CA TYR A 36 5.44 -3.56 24.53
C TYR A 36 5.93 -3.33 25.97
N ALA A 37 7.01 -4.00 26.39
CA ALA A 37 7.61 -3.80 27.72
C ALA A 37 8.08 -2.36 27.91
N TRP A 38 8.61 -1.70 26.86
CA TRP A 38 8.95 -0.29 26.91
C TRP A 38 7.73 0.59 27.19
N VAL A 39 6.63 0.42 26.42
CA VAL A 39 5.41 1.21 26.61
C VAL A 39 4.79 0.99 27.97
N VAL A 40 4.69 -0.26 28.40
CA VAL A 40 4.13 -0.60 29.73
C VAL A 40 5.06 -0.08 30.84
N GLY A 41 6.37 -0.18 30.67
CA GLY A 41 7.36 0.38 31.60
C GLY A 41 7.21 1.90 31.75
N CYS A 42 7.09 2.63 30.64
CA CYS A 42 6.83 4.07 30.65
C CYS A 42 5.51 4.41 31.33
N LEU A 43 4.46 3.62 31.07
CA LEU A 43 3.15 3.79 31.69
C LEU A 43 3.21 3.59 33.21
N LEU A 44 3.83 2.51 33.68
CA LEU A 44 3.98 2.21 35.10
C LEU A 44 4.86 3.25 35.81
N LEU A 45 5.96 3.65 35.17
CA LEU A 45 6.86 4.67 35.70
C LEU A 45 6.13 6.02 35.86
N SER A 46 5.41 6.43 34.83
CA SER A 46 4.66 7.71 34.86
C SER A 46 3.54 7.69 35.90
N ALA A 47 2.76 6.60 35.98
CA ALA A 47 1.73 6.43 36.97
C ALA A 47 2.31 6.42 38.41
N GLY A 48 3.37 5.67 38.63
CA GLY A 48 4.07 5.63 39.93
C GLY A 48 4.63 6.99 40.33
N LEU A 49 5.25 7.73 39.40
CA LEU A 49 5.76 9.07 39.64
C LEU A 49 4.63 10.06 39.98
N LEU A 50 3.50 9.99 39.27
CA LEU A 50 2.34 10.83 39.55
C LEU A 50 1.80 10.56 40.98
N VAL A 51 1.60 9.30 41.33
CA VAL A 51 1.13 8.91 42.68
C VAL A 51 2.12 9.39 43.76
N TRP A 52 3.43 9.20 43.51
CA TRP A 52 4.45 9.63 44.48
C TRP A 52 4.47 11.15 44.68
N VAL A 53 4.41 11.95 43.60
CA VAL A 53 4.43 13.41 43.67
C VAL A 53 3.17 13.92 44.34
N VAL A 54 1.99 13.41 43.95
CA VAL A 54 0.71 13.81 44.55
C VAL A 54 0.71 13.49 46.08
N ASN A 55 1.15 12.27 46.44
CA ASN A 55 1.26 11.88 47.85
C ASN A 55 2.21 12.81 48.64
N ALA A 56 3.38 13.14 48.07
CA ALA A 56 4.34 14.06 48.71
C ALA A 56 3.75 15.47 48.90
N MET A 57 2.97 15.97 47.92
CA MET A 57 2.28 17.26 48.02
C MET A 57 1.19 17.27 49.08
N LEU A 58 0.39 16.20 49.18
CA LEU A 58 -0.67 16.05 50.19
C LEU A 58 -0.11 16.01 51.63
N HIS A 59 1.12 15.53 51.80
CA HIS A 59 1.83 15.52 53.09
C HIS A 59 2.64 16.79 53.35
N GLY A 60 2.34 17.89 52.68
CA GLY A 60 2.94 19.21 52.93
C GLY A 60 4.38 19.36 52.42
N ARG A 61 4.90 18.43 51.64
CA ARG A 61 6.28 18.46 51.06
C ARG A 61 6.31 19.14 49.73
N PHE A 62 5.65 20.31 49.58
CA PHE A 62 5.62 21.02 48.31
C PHE A 62 7.03 21.55 47.92
N LYS A 63 7.46 21.25 46.70
CA LYS A 63 8.65 21.85 46.06
C LYS A 63 8.30 22.22 44.63
N ALA A 64 8.81 23.37 44.14
CA ALA A 64 8.53 23.83 42.77
C ALA A 64 8.87 22.80 41.68
N VAL A 65 9.90 21.96 41.93
CA VAL A 65 10.29 20.86 41.01
C VAL A 65 9.15 19.83 40.83
N PHE A 66 8.21 19.71 41.74
CA PHE A 66 7.11 18.75 41.64
C PHE A 66 6.12 19.14 40.51
N ILE A 67 5.98 20.43 40.20
CA ILE A 67 5.20 20.90 39.05
C ILE A 67 5.81 20.37 37.76
N GLY A 68 7.12 20.49 37.59
CA GLY A 68 7.82 19.96 36.41
C GLY A 68 7.70 18.43 36.30
N LEU A 69 7.80 17.72 37.42
CA LEU A 69 7.64 16.26 37.46
C LEU A 69 6.19 15.83 37.14
N LEU A 70 5.17 16.57 37.57
CA LEU A 70 3.77 16.29 37.21
C LEU A 70 3.54 16.47 35.72
N VAL A 71 4.06 17.54 35.13
CA VAL A 71 3.94 17.79 33.68
C VAL A 71 4.66 16.70 32.90
N ALA A 72 5.89 16.35 33.28
CA ALA A 72 6.65 15.31 32.63
C ALA A 72 5.99 13.93 32.73
N ALA A 73 5.54 13.55 33.94
CA ALA A 73 4.86 12.27 34.16
C ALA A 73 3.49 12.22 33.46
N GLY A 74 2.74 13.32 33.48
CA GLY A 74 1.47 13.43 32.73
C GLY A 74 1.67 13.32 31.21
N GLY A 75 2.68 13.97 30.67
CA GLY A 75 3.06 13.86 29.27
C GLY A 75 3.47 12.44 28.88
N LEU A 76 4.30 11.78 29.72
CA LEU A 76 4.70 10.38 29.49
C LEU A 76 3.50 9.42 29.57
N LEU A 77 2.61 9.63 30.55
CA LEU A 77 1.37 8.85 30.66
C LEU A 77 0.51 9.01 29.42
N TRP A 78 0.30 10.24 28.97
CA TRP A 78 -0.49 10.55 27.77
C TRP A 78 0.08 9.91 26.51
N THR A 79 1.39 10.06 26.27
CA THR A 79 2.04 9.46 25.10
C THR A 79 2.01 7.93 25.13
N SER A 80 2.16 7.32 26.31
CA SER A 80 2.06 5.87 26.49
C SER A 80 0.64 5.36 26.23
N LEU A 81 -0.39 6.06 26.74
CA LEU A 81 -1.78 5.73 26.47
C LEU A 81 -2.13 5.90 25.00
N LYS A 82 -1.67 6.97 24.36
CA LYS A 82 -1.85 7.21 22.92
C LYS A 82 -1.20 6.08 22.09
N ALA A 83 -0.01 5.61 22.47
CA ALA A 83 0.67 4.50 21.82
C ALA A 83 -0.12 3.17 21.91
N LEU A 84 -0.83 2.95 23.01
CA LEU A 84 -1.69 1.76 23.17
C LEU A 84 -3.01 1.87 22.41
N TRP A 85 -3.49 3.10 22.16
CA TRP A 85 -4.78 3.38 21.53
C TRP A 85 -4.62 3.88 20.10
N CYS A 86 -3.88 3.14 19.27
CA CYS A 86 -3.78 3.46 17.86
C CYS A 86 -5.14 3.23 17.15
N ARG A 87 -5.67 4.28 16.55
CA ARG A 87 -6.80 4.18 15.62
C ARG A 87 -6.23 4.20 14.19
N PHE A 88 -6.77 3.35 13.35
CA PHE A 88 -6.45 3.32 11.93
C PHE A 88 -7.63 3.90 11.18
N ASP A 89 -7.36 4.75 10.21
CA ASP A 89 -8.38 5.27 9.32
C ASP A 89 -8.96 4.12 8.49
N GLU A 90 -10.25 4.23 8.21
CA GLU A 90 -10.91 3.29 7.30
C GLU A 90 -10.29 3.39 5.91
N PRO A 91 -10.31 2.29 5.12
CA PRO A 91 -9.85 2.34 3.74
C PRO A 91 -10.61 3.41 2.94
N GLU A 92 -9.90 4.11 2.08
CA GLU A 92 -10.52 5.03 1.12
C GLU A 92 -11.35 4.24 0.10
N GLY A 93 -12.34 4.90 -0.50
CA GLY A 93 -13.20 4.33 -1.52
C GLY A 93 -14.67 4.25 -1.13
N VAL A 94 -15.43 3.52 -1.92
CA VAL A 94 -16.88 3.34 -1.73
C VAL A 94 -17.14 1.98 -1.12
N GLU A 95 -17.82 1.92 0.01
CA GLU A 95 -18.23 0.66 0.61
C GLU A 95 -19.28 -0.04 -0.23
N LEU A 96 -19.00 -1.29 -0.61
CA LEU A 96 -19.92 -2.15 -1.34
C LEU A 96 -20.74 -2.98 -0.35
N GLN A 97 -22.05 -2.99 -0.55
CA GLN A 97 -22.95 -3.89 0.15
C GLN A 97 -23.21 -5.17 -0.68
N ALA A 98 -23.59 -6.24 -0.02
CA ALA A 98 -23.86 -7.53 -0.71
C ALA A 98 -24.92 -7.39 -1.82
N GLY A 99 -25.87 -6.46 -1.67
CA GLY A 99 -26.87 -6.17 -2.69
C GLY A 99 -26.32 -5.44 -3.92
N ASP A 100 -25.20 -4.70 -3.76
CA ASP A 100 -24.57 -3.97 -4.88
C ASP A 100 -23.78 -4.88 -5.82
N ALA A 101 -23.19 -5.96 -5.30
CA ALA A 101 -22.32 -6.87 -6.06
C ALA A 101 -22.48 -8.33 -5.60
N PRO A 102 -23.65 -8.98 -5.75
CA PRO A 102 -23.94 -10.30 -5.20
C PRO A 102 -22.93 -11.35 -5.66
N ALA A 103 -22.53 -11.34 -6.94
CA ALA A 103 -21.59 -12.30 -7.51
C ALA A 103 -20.17 -12.17 -6.91
N LEU A 104 -19.76 -10.97 -6.53
CA LEU A 104 -18.50 -10.72 -5.82
C LEU A 104 -18.56 -11.33 -4.42
N PHE A 105 -19.60 -10.99 -3.63
CA PHE A 105 -19.76 -11.49 -2.26
C PHE A 105 -19.92 -13.00 -2.20
N GLU A 106 -20.62 -13.61 -3.14
CA GLU A 106 -20.71 -15.06 -3.27
C GLU A 106 -19.32 -15.70 -3.55
N SER A 107 -18.53 -15.05 -4.42
CA SER A 107 -17.18 -15.51 -4.74
C SER A 107 -16.24 -15.41 -3.53
N LEU A 108 -16.31 -14.30 -2.77
CA LEU A 108 -15.57 -14.11 -1.52
C LEU A 108 -15.94 -15.19 -0.49
N GLU A 109 -17.22 -15.48 -0.32
CA GLU A 109 -17.68 -16.50 0.63
C GLU A 109 -17.24 -17.92 0.22
N ARG A 110 -17.21 -18.22 -1.09
CA ARG A 110 -16.66 -19.50 -1.60
C ARG A 110 -15.17 -19.62 -1.31
N ILE A 111 -14.38 -18.56 -1.54
CA ILE A 111 -12.94 -18.53 -1.22
C ILE A 111 -12.76 -18.71 0.28
N ARG A 112 -13.49 -17.95 1.11
CA ARG A 112 -13.43 -18.03 2.57
C ARG A 112 -13.65 -19.45 3.08
N LYS A 113 -14.70 -20.11 2.62
CA LYS A 113 -15.01 -21.49 3.03
C LYS A 113 -13.91 -22.48 2.64
N LYS A 114 -13.37 -22.37 1.42
CA LYS A 114 -12.31 -23.27 0.95
C LYS A 114 -11.00 -23.07 1.70
N ILE A 115 -10.63 -21.80 1.99
CA ILE A 115 -9.41 -21.46 2.74
C ILE A 115 -9.60 -21.65 4.24
N LYS A 116 -10.86 -21.75 4.74
CA LYS A 116 -11.21 -21.72 6.16
C LYS A 116 -10.73 -20.44 6.84
N GLY A 117 -10.84 -19.32 6.12
CA GLY A 117 -10.42 -17.99 6.60
C GLY A 117 -11.48 -17.30 7.47
N PRO A 118 -11.11 -16.24 8.18
CA PRO A 118 -12.04 -15.40 8.93
C PRO A 118 -12.97 -14.63 7.99
N PRO A 119 -14.11 -14.08 8.46
CA PRO A 119 -14.98 -13.26 7.64
C PRO A 119 -14.30 -11.96 7.22
N ILE A 120 -14.61 -11.47 6.01
CA ILE A 120 -14.41 -10.08 5.62
C ILE A 120 -15.61 -9.31 6.17
N HIS A 121 -15.35 -8.21 6.88
CA HIS A 121 -16.39 -7.43 7.53
C HIS A 121 -16.93 -6.34 6.61
N ARG A 122 -16.05 -5.69 5.84
CA ARG A 122 -16.43 -4.62 4.91
C ARG A 122 -15.59 -4.72 3.65
N VAL A 123 -16.18 -4.39 2.52
CA VAL A 123 -15.57 -4.39 1.19
C VAL A 123 -15.64 -3.00 0.61
N PHE A 124 -14.50 -2.48 0.15
CA PHE A 124 -14.40 -1.16 -0.47
C PHE A 124 -13.98 -1.29 -1.92
N LEU A 125 -14.57 -0.46 -2.76
CA LEU A 125 -14.13 -0.25 -4.14
C LEU A 125 -13.36 1.06 -4.19
N ASP A 126 -12.16 1.05 -4.73
CA ASP A 126 -11.29 2.22 -4.84
C ASP A 126 -10.77 2.43 -6.27
N ALA A 127 -9.90 3.42 -6.43
CA ALA A 127 -9.33 3.85 -7.70
C ALA A 127 -7.96 3.21 -8.01
N ASP A 128 -7.41 2.41 -7.11
CA ASP A 128 -6.06 1.87 -7.23
C ASP A 128 -6.02 0.65 -8.17
N PHE A 129 -4.88 0.44 -8.84
CA PHE A 129 -4.64 -0.78 -9.61
C PHE A 129 -4.16 -1.91 -8.70
N ASN A 130 -4.93 -2.23 -7.67
CA ASN A 130 -4.56 -3.16 -6.62
C ASN A 130 -5.77 -3.84 -5.97
N ALA A 131 -5.51 -4.88 -5.17
CA ALA A 131 -6.42 -5.37 -4.15
C ALA A 131 -5.62 -5.57 -2.86
N SER A 132 -6.25 -5.36 -1.70
CA SER A 132 -5.58 -5.56 -0.42
C SER A 132 -6.55 -5.94 0.67
N ILE A 133 -6.12 -6.85 1.57
CA ILE A 133 -6.82 -7.11 2.81
C ILE A 133 -6.05 -6.46 3.96
N ARG A 134 -6.77 -5.64 4.75
CA ARG A 134 -6.21 -5.02 5.95
C ARG A 134 -6.99 -5.45 7.16
N GLN A 135 -6.27 -5.83 8.22
CA GLN A 135 -6.89 -6.12 9.50
C GLN A 135 -6.65 -4.94 10.45
N HIS A 136 -7.69 -4.18 10.73
CA HIS A 136 -7.63 -3.07 11.69
C HIS A 136 -7.96 -3.56 13.10
N PRO A 137 -7.16 -3.21 14.11
CA PRO A 137 -7.46 -3.56 15.48
C PRO A 137 -8.66 -2.73 15.98
N ARG A 138 -9.65 -3.38 16.53
CA ARG A 138 -10.81 -2.71 17.13
C ARG A 138 -10.46 -2.05 18.46
N TYR A 139 -9.50 -2.62 19.19
CA TYR A 139 -9.09 -2.20 20.53
C TYR A 139 -7.59 -1.85 20.58
N GLY A 140 -7.08 -1.14 19.60
CA GLY A 140 -5.65 -0.78 19.51
C GLY A 140 -4.75 -2.01 19.56
N LEU A 141 -3.68 -1.96 20.35
CA LEU A 141 -2.72 -3.07 20.50
C LEU A 141 -3.34 -4.34 21.12
N PHE A 142 -4.50 -4.23 21.80
CA PHE A 142 -5.14 -5.37 22.46
C PHE A 142 -5.91 -6.30 21.52
N GLY A 143 -6.01 -5.99 20.23
CA GLY A 143 -6.58 -6.88 19.24
C GLY A 143 -8.01 -6.55 18.82
N GLY A 144 -8.82 -7.56 18.50
CA GLY A 144 -10.15 -7.39 17.94
C GLY A 144 -10.05 -6.96 16.46
N GLY A 145 -9.71 -7.88 15.56
CA GLY A 145 -9.48 -7.52 14.13
C GLY A 145 -10.79 -7.34 13.38
N VAL A 146 -10.94 -6.20 12.70
CA VAL A 146 -11.93 -5.98 11.65
C VAL A 146 -11.21 -6.12 10.30
N ASN A 147 -11.65 -7.06 9.47
CA ASN A 147 -11.04 -7.31 8.17
C ASN A 147 -11.72 -6.47 7.11
N TYR A 148 -10.95 -5.61 6.47
CA TYR A 148 -11.35 -4.76 5.34
C TYR A 148 -10.72 -5.31 4.07
N LEU A 149 -11.52 -5.43 3.01
CA LEU A 149 -11.03 -5.74 1.66
C LEU A 149 -11.21 -4.50 0.81
N SER A 150 -10.12 -3.98 0.26
CA SER A 150 -10.14 -2.96 -0.79
C SER A 150 -9.90 -3.62 -2.13
N ILE A 151 -10.66 -3.21 -3.14
CA ILE A 151 -10.58 -3.71 -4.51
C ILE A 151 -10.54 -2.52 -5.45
N GLY A 152 -9.50 -2.44 -6.26
CA GLY A 152 -9.39 -1.39 -7.26
C GLY A 152 -10.25 -1.64 -8.49
N LEU A 153 -11.01 -0.62 -8.90
CA LEU A 153 -11.78 -0.64 -10.13
C LEU A 153 -10.92 -0.96 -11.37
N PRO A 154 -9.69 -0.37 -11.52
CA PRO A 154 -8.80 -0.72 -12.62
C PRO A 154 -8.39 -2.20 -12.65
N LEU A 155 -8.19 -2.81 -11.49
CA LEU A 155 -7.85 -4.24 -11.40
C LEU A 155 -9.00 -5.14 -11.89
N LEU A 156 -10.24 -4.79 -11.55
CA LEU A 156 -11.43 -5.48 -12.06
C LEU A 156 -11.58 -5.34 -13.58
N MET A 157 -11.15 -4.20 -14.15
CA MET A 157 -11.14 -3.97 -15.60
C MET A 157 -10.06 -4.77 -16.31
N ALA A 158 -8.90 -4.95 -15.66
CA ALA A 158 -7.70 -5.53 -16.26
C ALA A 158 -7.72 -7.04 -16.36
N LEU A 159 -8.32 -7.72 -15.37
CA LEU A 159 -8.26 -9.17 -15.23
C LEU A 159 -9.58 -9.84 -15.62
N ASP A 160 -9.48 -11.08 -16.10
CA ASP A 160 -10.61 -11.98 -16.17
C ASP A 160 -10.99 -12.51 -14.77
N ARG A 161 -12.18 -13.09 -14.67
CA ARG A 161 -12.69 -13.60 -13.39
C ARG A 161 -11.77 -14.64 -12.71
N PRO A 162 -11.21 -15.67 -13.40
CA PRO A 162 -10.32 -16.63 -12.75
C PRO A 162 -9.08 -15.99 -12.14
N ARG A 163 -8.42 -15.07 -12.86
CA ARG A 163 -7.20 -14.38 -12.40
C ARG A 163 -7.50 -13.42 -11.25
N PHE A 164 -8.60 -12.69 -11.35
CA PHE A 164 -9.04 -11.82 -10.27
C PHE A 164 -9.37 -12.65 -8.99
N LEU A 165 -10.02 -13.79 -9.12
CA LEU A 165 -10.25 -14.69 -7.98
C LEU A 165 -8.94 -15.26 -7.42
N ALA A 166 -7.90 -15.43 -8.24
CA ALA A 166 -6.58 -15.83 -7.76
C ALA A 166 -5.94 -14.71 -6.91
N VAL A 167 -6.10 -13.44 -7.31
CA VAL A 167 -5.69 -12.29 -6.48
C VAL A 167 -6.46 -12.28 -5.16
N LEU A 168 -7.78 -12.43 -5.20
CA LEU A 168 -8.57 -12.49 -3.96
C LEU A 168 -8.19 -13.66 -3.05
N ALA A 169 -7.85 -14.82 -3.63
CA ALA A 169 -7.38 -15.97 -2.87
C ALA A 169 -6.00 -15.73 -2.25
N HIS A 170 -5.13 -14.99 -2.92
CA HIS A 170 -3.86 -14.51 -2.38
C HIS A 170 -4.09 -13.58 -1.19
N GLU A 171 -4.93 -12.57 -1.33
CA GLU A 171 -5.27 -11.64 -0.24
C GLU A 171 -5.87 -12.38 0.97
N TYR A 172 -6.76 -13.34 0.73
CA TYR A 172 -7.28 -14.20 1.80
C TYR A 172 -6.20 -15.07 2.44
N GLY A 173 -5.15 -15.42 1.69
CA GLY A 173 -4.01 -16.17 2.17
C GLY A 173 -3.36 -15.49 3.39
N HIS A 174 -3.26 -14.17 3.38
CA HIS A 174 -2.72 -13.37 4.49
C HIS A 174 -3.55 -13.47 5.79
N LEU A 175 -4.82 -13.82 5.70
CA LEU A 175 -5.69 -14.00 6.88
C LEU A 175 -5.72 -15.42 7.41
N ARG A 176 -5.10 -16.40 6.71
CA ARG A 176 -5.26 -17.82 7.03
C ARG A 176 -4.40 -18.28 8.21
N GLY A 177 -5.02 -19.06 9.11
CA GLY A 177 -4.37 -19.96 10.06
C GLY A 177 -3.60 -19.30 11.20
N ASP A 178 -2.84 -20.13 11.93
CA ASP A 178 -1.99 -19.67 13.04
C ASP A 178 -0.82 -18.83 12.54
N HIS A 179 -0.35 -19.08 11.33
CA HIS A 179 0.62 -18.23 10.65
C HIS A 179 0.02 -16.87 10.36
N GLY A 180 -1.22 -16.80 9.83
CA GLY A 180 -1.91 -15.53 9.57
C GLY A 180 -2.22 -14.74 10.85
N ARG A 181 -2.54 -15.39 11.98
CA ARG A 181 -2.73 -14.67 13.25
C ARG A 181 -1.44 -14.04 13.77
N PHE A 182 -0.32 -14.77 13.67
CA PHE A 182 0.97 -14.24 14.06
C PHE A 182 1.43 -13.12 13.12
N ALA A 183 1.35 -13.34 11.81
CA ALA A 183 1.68 -12.34 10.81
C ALA A 183 0.81 -11.08 10.94
N ALA A 184 -0.50 -11.24 11.12
CA ALA A 184 -1.42 -10.13 11.35
C ALA A 184 -1.11 -9.37 12.67
N TRP A 185 -0.68 -10.07 13.73
CA TRP A 185 -0.24 -9.42 14.96
C TRP A 185 1.05 -8.63 14.73
N ILE A 186 2.05 -9.21 14.07
CA ILE A 186 3.31 -8.54 13.72
C ILE A 186 3.06 -7.33 12.81
N TYR A 187 2.22 -7.50 11.78
CA TYR A 187 1.85 -6.42 10.88
C TYR A 187 1.21 -5.23 11.63
N ARG A 188 0.21 -5.51 12.50
CA ARG A 188 -0.41 -4.47 13.33
C ARG A 188 0.60 -3.80 14.26
N THR A 189 1.45 -4.58 14.90
CA THR A 189 2.50 -4.06 15.80
C THR A 189 3.45 -3.14 15.02
N ARG A 190 3.89 -3.56 13.83
CA ARG A 190 4.75 -2.77 12.95
C ARG A 190 4.09 -1.45 12.54
N LEU A 191 2.82 -1.51 12.15
CA LEU A 191 2.05 -0.34 11.74
C LEU A 191 1.85 0.63 12.92
N SER A 192 1.52 0.11 14.10
CA SER A 192 1.39 0.93 15.33
C SER A 192 2.70 1.65 15.67
N TRP A 193 3.84 0.97 15.55
CA TRP A 193 5.15 1.58 15.76
C TRP A 193 5.50 2.62 14.69
N ALA A 194 5.12 2.39 13.44
CA ALA A 194 5.32 3.35 12.36
C ALA A 194 4.52 4.64 12.62
N MET A 195 3.24 4.52 13.01
CA MET A 195 2.39 5.65 13.36
C MET A 195 2.95 6.41 14.57
N LEU A 196 3.29 5.71 15.65
CA LEU A 196 3.88 6.33 16.83
C LEU A 196 5.19 7.07 16.49
N ASN A 197 6.03 6.48 15.67
CA ASN A 197 7.27 7.12 15.21
C ASN A 197 7.01 8.36 14.35
N HIS A 198 5.94 8.34 13.53
CA HIS A 198 5.51 9.51 12.74
C HIS A 198 4.99 10.63 13.64
N ASP A 199 4.06 10.31 14.54
CA ASP A 199 3.43 11.28 15.44
C ASP A 199 4.43 11.98 16.34
N LEU A 200 5.42 11.24 16.86
CA LEU A 200 6.45 11.78 17.74
C LEU A 200 7.52 12.63 17.03
N ARG A 201 7.61 12.60 15.70
CA ARG A 201 8.63 13.40 14.96
C ARG A 201 8.47 14.92 15.17
N HIS A 202 7.27 15.37 15.47
CA HIS A 202 6.93 16.78 15.64
C HIS A 202 6.81 17.20 17.11
N ASP A 203 7.11 16.27 18.04
CA ASP A 203 6.98 16.50 19.50
C ASP A 203 8.36 16.82 20.10
N GLU A 204 8.56 18.05 20.59
CA GLU A 204 9.86 18.56 21.06
C GLU A 204 10.08 18.38 22.57
N GLY A 205 9.19 17.69 23.27
CA GLY A 205 9.29 17.52 24.72
C GLY A 205 10.37 16.52 25.16
N PRO A 206 10.96 16.66 26.37
CA PRO A 206 12.03 15.76 26.84
C PRO A 206 11.54 14.29 26.96
N VAL A 207 10.25 14.09 27.19
CA VAL A 207 9.61 12.78 27.23
C VAL A 207 9.51 12.16 25.84
N ALA A 208 9.15 12.96 24.84
CA ALA A 208 9.15 12.55 23.44
C ALA A 208 10.57 12.16 22.99
N ALA A 209 11.59 12.90 23.42
CA ALA A 209 12.99 12.62 23.10
C ALA A 209 13.46 11.24 23.58
N ALA A 210 13.08 10.79 24.76
CA ALA A 210 13.42 9.46 25.29
C ALA A 210 12.74 8.35 24.46
N THR A 211 11.46 8.49 24.16
CA THR A 211 10.73 7.53 23.32
C THR A 211 11.22 7.54 21.87
N GLN A 212 11.53 8.70 21.31
CA GLN A 212 12.16 8.81 20.00
C GLN A 212 13.55 8.13 19.97
N ALA A 213 14.37 8.26 21.03
CA ALA A 213 15.67 7.59 21.13
C ALA A 213 15.51 6.06 21.12
N PHE A 214 14.55 5.54 21.91
CA PHE A 214 14.19 4.12 21.87
C PHE A 214 13.71 3.70 20.47
N LEU A 215 12.79 4.44 19.84
CA LEU A 215 12.25 4.12 18.53
C LEU A 215 13.31 4.17 17.42
N ARG A 216 14.23 5.13 17.46
CA ARG A 216 15.37 5.20 16.51
C ARG A 216 16.25 3.95 16.57
N TRP A 217 16.36 3.32 17.73
CA TRP A 217 17.10 2.07 17.90
C TRP A 217 16.25 0.85 17.59
N TYR A 218 15.02 0.78 18.12
CA TYR A 218 14.14 -0.38 18.09
C TYR A 218 13.47 -0.59 16.73
N PHE A 219 12.82 0.46 16.19
CA PHE A 219 11.92 0.33 15.04
C PHE A 219 12.62 -0.16 13.77
N PRO A 220 13.81 0.33 13.37
CA PRO A 220 14.50 -0.20 12.20
C PRO A 220 14.88 -1.69 12.36
N ARG A 221 15.28 -2.11 13.56
CA ARG A 221 15.62 -3.51 13.85
C ARG A 221 14.40 -4.41 13.83
N PHE A 222 13.32 -3.94 14.40
CA PHE A 222 12.04 -4.64 14.37
C PHE A 222 11.51 -4.77 12.93
N SER A 223 11.60 -3.69 12.14
CA SER A 223 11.22 -3.70 10.73
C SER A 223 12.04 -4.71 9.93
N ALA A 224 13.36 -4.71 10.07
CA ALA A 224 14.24 -5.66 9.37
C ALA A 224 13.94 -7.12 9.74
N LYS A 225 13.72 -7.41 11.04
CA LYS A 225 13.36 -8.76 11.49
C LYS A 225 12.00 -9.21 10.96
N THR A 226 11.01 -8.32 10.95
CA THR A 226 9.66 -8.65 10.49
C THR A 226 9.55 -8.73 8.98
N PHE A 227 10.49 -8.15 8.25
CA PHE A 227 10.53 -8.17 6.79
C PHE A 227 10.69 -9.59 6.22
N ALA A 228 11.60 -10.38 6.80
CA ALA A 228 11.78 -11.79 6.40
C ALA A 228 10.48 -12.61 6.54
N LEU A 229 9.70 -12.33 7.60
CA LEU A 229 8.39 -12.97 7.78
C LEU A 229 7.37 -12.52 6.73
N ALA A 230 7.33 -11.22 6.42
CA ALA A 230 6.42 -10.71 5.40
C ALA A 230 6.64 -11.37 4.04
N ARG A 231 7.90 -11.57 3.63
CA ARG A 231 8.21 -12.29 2.39
C ARG A 231 7.78 -13.76 2.41
N GLN A 232 7.92 -14.45 3.54
CA GLN A 232 7.44 -15.83 3.68
C GLN A 232 5.93 -15.90 3.60
N ASP A 233 5.23 -14.94 4.19
CA ASP A 233 3.78 -14.84 4.14
C ASP A 233 3.28 -14.59 2.70
N GLU A 234 4.02 -13.82 1.90
CA GLU A 234 3.74 -13.62 0.46
C GLU A 234 3.81 -14.94 -0.33
N TYR A 235 4.91 -15.70 -0.15
CA TYR A 235 5.03 -17.00 -0.83
C TYR A 235 3.97 -18.01 -0.37
N GLU A 236 3.54 -17.94 0.88
CA GLU A 236 2.44 -18.79 1.37
C GLU A 236 1.10 -18.37 0.76
N ALA A 237 0.83 -17.06 0.65
CA ALA A 237 -0.35 -16.54 0.00
C ALA A 237 -0.41 -16.91 -1.48
N ASP A 238 0.74 -16.85 -2.19
CA ASP A 238 0.86 -17.31 -3.57
C ASP A 238 0.58 -18.83 -3.70
N ARG A 239 1.13 -19.64 -2.80
CA ARG A 239 0.85 -21.07 -2.76
C ARG A 239 -0.62 -21.39 -2.52
N ILE A 240 -1.29 -20.63 -1.65
CA ILE A 240 -2.74 -20.77 -1.39
C ILE A 240 -3.54 -20.42 -2.64
N SER A 241 -3.21 -19.30 -3.30
CA SER A 241 -3.81 -18.90 -4.56
C SER A 241 -3.63 -19.96 -5.65
N GLY A 242 -2.39 -20.43 -5.86
CA GLY A 242 -2.06 -21.46 -6.82
C GLY A 242 -2.74 -22.80 -6.52
N LYS A 243 -2.88 -23.20 -5.26
CA LYS A 243 -3.59 -24.42 -4.85
C LYS A 243 -5.09 -24.32 -5.09
N LEU A 244 -5.67 -23.15 -4.96
CA LEU A 244 -7.11 -22.95 -5.06
C LEU A 244 -7.60 -22.78 -6.50
N LEU A 245 -6.85 -22.03 -7.30
CA LEU A 245 -7.23 -21.62 -8.67
C LEU A 245 -6.36 -22.23 -9.77
N GLY A 246 -5.21 -22.81 -9.41
CA GLY A 246 -4.18 -23.30 -10.33
C GLY A 246 -2.96 -22.41 -10.35
N LYS A 247 -1.75 -23.02 -10.36
CA LYS A 247 -0.47 -22.30 -10.38
C LYS A 247 -0.36 -21.39 -11.61
N ASP A 248 -0.77 -21.88 -12.78
CA ASP A 248 -0.71 -21.11 -14.04
C ASP A 248 -1.64 -19.89 -14.02
N VAL A 249 -2.84 -20.04 -13.42
CA VAL A 249 -3.79 -18.92 -13.26
C VAL A 249 -3.23 -17.86 -12.32
N ALA A 250 -2.65 -18.26 -11.18
CA ALA A 250 -2.03 -17.34 -10.24
C ALA A 250 -0.82 -16.62 -10.86
N ALA A 251 0.06 -17.35 -11.57
CA ALA A 251 1.22 -16.79 -12.26
C ALA A 251 0.81 -15.84 -13.39
N ALA A 252 -0.24 -16.20 -14.16
CA ALA A 252 -0.78 -15.35 -15.20
C ALA A 252 -1.36 -14.06 -14.62
N ALA A 253 -2.05 -14.13 -13.48
CA ALA A 253 -2.55 -12.94 -12.78
C ALA A 253 -1.42 -12.00 -12.36
N LEU A 254 -0.36 -12.52 -11.72
CA LEU A 254 0.80 -11.73 -11.31
C LEU A 254 1.48 -11.06 -12.50
N THR A 255 1.68 -11.80 -13.57
CA THR A 255 2.35 -11.28 -14.78
C THR A 255 1.51 -10.23 -15.48
N GLU A 256 0.19 -10.46 -15.60
CA GLU A 256 -0.73 -9.54 -16.24
C GLU A 256 -0.87 -8.24 -15.44
N ILE A 257 -0.95 -8.32 -14.12
CA ILE A 257 -0.95 -7.14 -13.24
C ILE A 257 0.33 -6.33 -13.46
N ALA A 258 1.50 -6.97 -13.42
CA ALA A 258 2.77 -6.28 -13.58
C ALA A 258 2.85 -5.50 -14.90
N VAL A 259 2.45 -6.13 -16.01
CA VAL A 259 2.55 -5.51 -17.35
C VAL A 259 1.44 -4.46 -17.56
N LYS A 260 0.19 -4.76 -17.20
CA LYS A 260 -0.92 -3.81 -17.42
C LYS A 260 -0.86 -2.60 -16.49
N SER A 261 -0.37 -2.76 -15.24
CA SER A 261 -0.14 -1.61 -14.37
C SER A 261 0.96 -0.68 -14.90
N ASP A 262 2.04 -1.26 -15.45
CA ASP A 262 3.09 -0.49 -16.13
C ASP A 262 2.56 0.21 -17.39
N TRP A 263 1.68 -0.45 -18.14
CA TRP A 263 1.03 0.13 -19.32
C TRP A 263 0.13 1.32 -18.96
N VAL A 264 -0.68 1.19 -17.92
CA VAL A 264 -1.48 2.30 -17.39
C VAL A 264 -0.59 3.45 -16.93
N ALA A 265 0.50 3.16 -16.22
CA ALA A 265 1.37 4.20 -15.69
C ALA A 265 2.15 4.95 -16.79
N ARG A 266 2.66 4.24 -17.79
CA ARG A 266 3.60 4.80 -18.77
C ARG A 266 2.95 5.30 -20.05
N GLU A 267 1.78 4.77 -20.40
CA GLU A 267 1.11 5.11 -21.66
C GLU A 267 -0.23 5.80 -21.40
N PHE A 268 -1.11 5.18 -20.58
CA PHE A 268 -2.47 5.70 -20.37
C PHE A 268 -2.48 7.06 -19.69
N TRP A 269 -1.81 7.22 -18.56
CA TRP A 269 -1.85 8.47 -17.81
C TRP A 269 -1.21 9.65 -18.55
N PRO A 270 -0.05 9.52 -19.20
CA PRO A 270 0.49 10.58 -20.04
C PRO A 270 -0.46 10.99 -21.17
N ASP A 271 -1.02 10.00 -21.89
CA ASP A 271 -1.98 10.26 -22.98
C ASP A 271 -3.25 10.94 -22.45
N HIS A 272 -3.79 10.47 -21.34
CA HIS A 272 -4.97 11.07 -20.70
C HIS A 272 -4.73 12.54 -20.31
N TRP A 273 -3.60 12.84 -19.68
CA TRP A 273 -3.23 14.21 -19.32
C TRP A 273 -2.93 15.10 -20.54
N SER A 274 -2.49 14.53 -21.66
CA SER A 274 -2.28 15.27 -22.89
C SER A 274 -3.57 15.90 -23.44
N ALA A 275 -4.75 15.29 -23.15
CA ALA A 275 -6.05 15.83 -23.50
C ALA A 275 -6.33 17.22 -22.89
N ALA A 276 -5.62 17.59 -21.81
CA ALA A 276 -5.65 18.94 -21.26
C ALA A 276 -5.17 20.00 -22.25
N SER A 277 -4.42 19.61 -23.29
CA SER A 277 -4.03 20.53 -24.35
C SER A 277 -5.22 21.09 -25.13
N ALA A 278 -6.28 20.31 -25.31
CA ALA A 278 -7.46 20.67 -26.07
C ALA A 278 -8.69 20.98 -25.19
N GLN A 279 -8.75 20.40 -23.99
CA GLN A 279 -9.90 20.46 -23.10
C GLN A 279 -9.61 21.21 -21.82
N ALA A 280 -10.32 22.32 -21.58
CA ALA A 280 -10.15 23.13 -20.37
C ALA A 280 -10.73 22.48 -19.10
N LEU A 281 -11.68 21.56 -19.25
CA LEU A 281 -12.29 20.82 -18.15
C LEU A 281 -11.77 19.37 -18.13
N PRO A 282 -11.55 18.79 -16.95
CA PRO A 282 -11.07 17.43 -16.83
C PRO A 282 -12.09 16.41 -17.37
N VAL A 283 -11.58 15.35 -17.97
CA VAL A 283 -12.36 14.22 -18.49
C VAL A 283 -12.12 13.02 -17.58
N GLY A 284 -13.18 12.24 -17.31
CA GLY A 284 -13.06 11.04 -16.51
C GLY A 284 -12.19 9.97 -17.19
N PRO A 285 -11.24 9.35 -16.47
CA PRO A 285 -10.29 8.41 -17.06
C PRO A 285 -10.83 6.98 -17.23
N TYR A 286 -11.83 6.56 -16.43
CA TYR A 286 -12.12 5.13 -16.24
C TYR A 286 -12.88 4.49 -17.40
N VAL A 287 -13.66 5.27 -18.18
CA VAL A 287 -14.29 4.77 -19.43
C VAL A 287 -13.22 4.40 -20.45
N SER A 288 -12.24 5.29 -20.69
CA SER A 288 -11.14 5.05 -21.64
C SER A 288 -10.13 4.01 -21.09
N MET A 289 -9.86 4.01 -19.79
CA MET A 289 -9.03 2.99 -19.13
C MET A 289 -9.65 1.59 -19.28
N ARG A 290 -10.96 1.45 -19.11
CA ARG A 290 -11.66 0.18 -19.36
C ARG A 290 -11.46 -0.30 -20.79
N ALA A 291 -11.55 0.60 -21.77
CA ALA A 291 -11.34 0.26 -23.17
C ALA A 291 -9.91 -0.23 -23.41
N LEU A 292 -8.91 0.49 -22.88
CA LEU A 292 -7.49 0.10 -22.96
C LEU A 292 -7.24 -1.26 -22.32
N LEU A 293 -7.64 -1.45 -21.05
CA LEU A 293 -7.38 -2.67 -20.28
C LEU A 293 -8.06 -3.91 -20.82
N GLY A 294 -9.11 -3.72 -21.64
CA GLY A 294 -9.77 -4.78 -22.39
C GLY A 294 -8.97 -5.31 -23.59
N LEU A 295 -7.89 -4.63 -23.95
CA LEU A 295 -7.00 -5.01 -25.05
C LEU A 295 -5.75 -5.74 -24.53
N ALA A 296 -5.07 -6.42 -25.44
CA ALA A 296 -3.71 -6.89 -25.19
C ALA A 296 -2.72 -5.72 -25.33
N PRO A 297 -1.79 -5.53 -24.39
CA PRO A 297 -0.71 -4.56 -24.56
C PRO A 297 0.10 -4.82 -25.83
N PRO A 298 0.65 -3.79 -26.49
CA PRO A 298 1.52 -4.00 -27.66
C PRO A 298 2.67 -4.97 -27.34
N GLY A 299 2.96 -5.91 -28.25
CA GLY A 299 3.85 -7.03 -27.96
C GLY A 299 5.28 -6.61 -27.58
N ASP A 300 5.81 -5.51 -28.15
CA ASP A 300 7.13 -5.00 -27.80
C ASP A 300 7.11 -4.36 -26.40
N PHE A 301 6.10 -3.57 -26.12
CA PHE A 301 5.88 -2.99 -24.78
C PHE A 301 5.77 -4.10 -23.74
N ALA A 302 4.90 -5.08 -23.98
CA ALA A 302 4.66 -6.18 -23.04
C ALA A 302 5.93 -6.98 -22.73
N ARG A 303 6.76 -7.28 -23.75
CA ARG A 303 8.04 -7.98 -23.56
C ARG A 303 9.03 -7.16 -22.75
N GLU A 304 9.13 -5.87 -23.04
CA GLU A 304 10.04 -4.98 -22.30
C GLU A 304 9.59 -4.78 -20.84
N SER A 305 8.30 -4.52 -20.62
CA SER A 305 7.71 -4.37 -19.29
C SER A 305 7.90 -5.63 -18.45
N LEU A 306 7.61 -6.83 -19.00
CA LEU A 306 7.88 -8.10 -18.31
C LEU A 306 9.37 -8.27 -17.98
N ARG A 307 10.27 -7.96 -18.92
CA ARG A 307 11.72 -8.04 -18.70
C ARG A 307 12.17 -7.15 -17.55
N GLN A 308 11.66 -5.93 -17.48
CA GLN A 308 11.92 -4.98 -16.39
C GLN A 308 11.37 -5.51 -15.06
N ALA A 309 10.11 -5.98 -15.03
CA ALA A 309 9.50 -6.56 -13.84
C ALA A 309 10.27 -7.78 -13.30
N LEU A 310 10.76 -8.66 -14.18
CA LEU A 310 11.58 -9.82 -13.80
C LEU A 310 13.00 -9.46 -13.34
N ARG A 311 13.54 -8.32 -13.79
CA ARG A 311 14.85 -7.79 -13.35
C ARG A 311 14.77 -7.00 -12.05
N ARG A 312 13.61 -6.48 -11.72
CA ARG A 312 13.43 -5.70 -10.51
C ARG A 312 13.73 -6.58 -9.30
N ILE A 313 14.80 -6.23 -8.60
CA ILE A 313 15.13 -6.81 -7.31
C ILE A 313 14.26 -6.07 -6.29
N SER A 314 13.55 -6.83 -5.44
CA SER A 314 12.80 -6.23 -4.33
C SER A 314 13.75 -5.39 -3.49
N ASP A 315 13.44 -4.13 -3.29
CA ASP A 315 14.17 -3.32 -2.33
C ASP A 315 13.94 -3.90 -0.92
N VAL A 316 14.86 -3.64 -0.02
CA VAL A 316 14.73 -4.08 1.37
C VAL A 316 13.53 -3.47 2.09
N ASP A 317 12.95 -2.41 1.52
CA ASP A 317 11.73 -1.77 2.00
C ASP A 317 10.44 -2.34 1.34
N ASP A 318 10.58 -3.14 0.28
CA ASP A 318 9.45 -3.78 -0.40
C ASP A 318 8.96 -5.00 0.41
N THR A 319 7.73 -4.94 0.89
CA THR A 319 7.08 -6.07 1.58
C THR A 319 6.76 -7.22 0.63
N HIS A 320 6.62 -6.95 -0.66
CA HIS A 320 6.36 -7.94 -1.69
C HIS A 320 7.66 -8.38 -2.37
N PRO A 321 7.91 -9.70 -2.51
CA PRO A 321 9.01 -10.22 -3.31
C PRO A 321 8.86 -9.81 -4.78
N GLY A 322 9.98 -9.79 -5.52
CA GLY A 322 9.97 -9.52 -6.95
C GLY A 322 9.15 -10.54 -7.73
N LEU A 323 8.61 -10.11 -8.89
CA LEU A 323 7.83 -10.99 -9.75
C LEU A 323 8.56 -12.29 -10.07
N ARG A 324 9.87 -12.23 -10.33
CA ARG A 324 10.71 -13.42 -10.58
C ARG A 324 10.61 -14.43 -9.47
N ASP A 325 10.84 -13.98 -8.22
CA ASP A 325 10.90 -14.83 -7.04
C ASP A 325 9.53 -15.47 -6.76
N ARG A 326 8.44 -14.72 -6.98
CA ARG A 326 7.07 -15.22 -6.84
C ARG A 326 6.73 -16.28 -7.88
N LEU A 327 7.10 -16.06 -9.16
CA LEU A 327 6.90 -17.05 -10.23
C LEU A 327 7.74 -18.31 -10.00
N GLU A 328 8.99 -18.18 -9.52
CA GLU A 328 9.83 -19.31 -9.13
C GLU A 328 9.21 -20.11 -7.98
N ALA A 329 8.70 -19.44 -6.95
CA ALA A 329 8.03 -20.09 -5.82
C ALA A 329 6.74 -20.79 -6.22
N LEU A 330 6.07 -20.33 -7.26
CA LEU A 330 4.92 -21.01 -7.88
C LEU A 330 5.31 -22.13 -8.84
N GLU A 331 6.61 -22.28 -9.15
CA GLU A 331 7.12 -23.21 -10.18
C GLU A 331 6.50 -22.92 -11.57
N ALA A 332 6.26 -21.65 -11.87
CA ALA A 332 5.57 -21.20 -13.07
C ALA A 332 6.52 -20.62 -14.11
N ALA A 333 6.10 -20.60 -15.38
CA ALA A 333 6.86 -20.04 -16.46
C ALA A 333 6.94 -18.51 -16.36
N LYS A 334 8.14 -17.96 -16.68
CA LYS A 334 8.43 -16.51 -16.73
C LYS A 334 8.14 -15.95 -18.13
N CYS A 335 6.92 -16.07 -18.59
CA CYS A 335 6.52 -15.64 -19.94
C CYS A 335 5.23 -14.82 -19.90
N LEU A 336 4.94 -14.15 -21.00
CA LEU A 336 3.69 -13.42 -21.16
C LEU A 336 2.52 -14.41 -21.16
N PRO A 337 1.43 -14.11 -20.42
CA PRO A 337 0.23 -14.93 -20.45
C PRO A 337 -0.59 -14.65 -21.72
N ALA A 338 -1.56 -15.51 -22.01
CA ALA A 338 -2.69 -15.10 -22.84
C ALA A 338 -3.46 -14.02 -22.09
N TRP A 339 -3.65 -12.85 -22.72
CA TRP A 339 -4.26 -11.69 -22.04
C TRP A 339 -5.73 -11.91 -21.75
N SER A 340 -6.20 -11.35 -20.63
CA SER A 340 -7.62 -11.26 -20.32
C SER A 340 -8.33 -10.39 -21.36
N SER A 341 -9.52 -10.82 -21.80
CA SER A 341 -10.33 -10.05 -22.74
C SER A 341 -11.42 -9.26 -22.02
N SER A 342 -11.82 -8.13 -22.59
CA SER A 342 -12.89 -7.28 -22.06
C SER A 342 -14.24 -8.01 -21.90
N SER A 343 -14.52 -9.01 -22.76
CA SER A 343 -15.75 -9.80 -22.73
C SER A 343 -15.86 -10.76 -21.54
N ARG A 344 -14.80 -10.89 -20.74
CA ARG A 344 -14.73 -11.76 -19.55
C ARG A 344 -14.10 -11.06 -18.35
N SER A 345 -14.10 -9.74 -18.35
CA SER A 345 -13.52 -8.93 -17.27
C SER A 345 -14.19 -9.25 -15.93
N ALA A 346 -13.40 -9.23 -14.88
CA ALA A 346 -13.89 -9.38 -13.51
C ALA A 346 -14.83 -8.25 -13.08
N LEU A 347 -14.92 -7.16 -13.85
CA LEU A 347 -15.90 -6.10 -13.67
C LEU A 347 -17.34 -6.63 -13.64
N ASP A 348 -17.61 -7.76 -14.32
CA ASP A 348 -18.92 -8.43 -14.30
C ASP A 348 -19.34 -8.90 -12.91
N LEU A 349 -18.38 -9.07 -11.97
CA LEU A 349 -18.68 -9.38 -10.56
C LEU A 349 -19.43 -8.26 -9.84
N LEU A 350 -19.34 -7.01 -10.34
CA LEU A 350 -20.12 -5.88 -9.85
C LEU A 350 -21.55 -5.86 -10.44
N GLY A 351 -21.86 -6.82 -11.32
CA GLY A 351 -23.18 -6.95 -11.95
C GLY A 351 -23.56 -5.78 -12.86
N PRO A 352 -24.88 -5.61 -13.13
CA PRO A 352 -25.38 -4.54 -14.02
C PRO A 352 -25.02 -3.12 -13.56
N GLY A 353 -24.71 -2.97 -12.27
CA GLY A 353 -24.33 -1.68 -11.67
C GLY A 353 -22.89 -1.25 -11.98
N SER A 354 -22.08 -2.01 -12.71
CA SER A 354 -20.69 -1.67 -12.99
C SER A 354 -20.50 -0.30 -13.65
N ALA A 355 -21.44 0.10 -14.53
CA ALA A 355 -21.42 1.42 -15.18
C ALA A 355 -21.59 2.57 -14.18
N LYS A 356 -22.41 2.42 -13.13
CA LYS A 356 -22.57 3.44 -12.08
C LYS A 356 -21.27 3.71 -11.32
N TRP A 357 -20.47 2.65 -11.08
CA TRP A 357 -19.20 2.78 -10.38
C TRP A 357 -18.15 3.48 -11.25
N ILE A 358 -18.07 3.15 -12.54
CA ILE A 358 -17.21 3.85 -13.48
C ILE A 358 -17.57 5.35 -13.51
N ALA A 359 -18.85 5.69 -13.66
CA ALA A 359 -19.29 7.08 -13.67
C ALA A 359 -19.04 7.80 -12.33
N HIS A 360 -19.17 7.09 -11.20
CA HIS A 360 -18.85 7.62 -9.88
C HIS A 360 -17.37 8.01 -9.77
N PHE A 361 -16.47 7.09 -10.13
CA PHE A 361 -15.03 7.34 -10.06
C PHE A 361 -14.55 8.36 -11.10
N ASP A 362 -15.14 8.40 -12.29
CA ASP A 362 -14.89 9.46 -13.27
C ASP A 362 -15.24 10.85 -12.72
N LYS A 363 -16.42 10.97 -12.11
CA LYS A 363 -16.86 12.23 -11.49
C LYS A 363 -15.97 12.64 -10.32
N GLN A 364 -15.59 11.67 -9.47
CA GLN A 364 -14.72 11.93 -8.34
C GLN A 364 -13.35 12.38 -8.80
N TRP A 365 -12.75 11.65 -9.76
CA TRP A 365 -11.45 11.99 -10.33
C TRP A 365 -11.44 13.39 -10.94
N CYS A 366 -12.47 13.73 -11.73
CA CYS A 366 -12.61 15.08 -12.32
C CYS A 366 -12.68 16.16 -11.24
N LYS A 367 -13.37 15.90 -10.14
CA LYS A 367 -13.48 16.85 -9.02
C LYS A 367 -12.13 17.04 -8.34
N ASP A 368 -11.44 15.94 -8.03
CA ASP A 368 -10.19 15.96 -7.25
C ASP A 368 -9.04 16.56 -8.07
N ASN A 369 -9.04 16.36 -9.40
CA ASN A 369 -7.99 16.82 -10.28
C ASN A 369 -8.35 18.13 -11.03
N ALA A 370 -9.48 18.78 -10.72
CA ALA A 370 -9.92 19.98 -11.44
C ALA A 370 -8.90 21.13 -11.41
N SER A 371 -8.27 21.35 -10.26
CA SER A 371 -7.25 22.40 -10.09
C SER A 371 -6.00 22.11 -10.93
N ASP A 372 -5.48 20.91 -10.83
CA ASP A 372 -4.24 20.48 -11.48
C ASP A 372 -4.44 20.41 -13.00
N TRP A 373 -5.61 19.93 -13.45
CA TRP A 373 -5.99 19.95 -14.85
C TRP A 373 -6.02 21.36 -15.43
N LYS A 374 -6.64 22.31 -14.72
CA LYS A 374 -6.69 23.71 -15.14
C LYS A 374 -5.31 24.33 -15.22
N GLN A 375 -4.44 24.05 -14.25
CA GLN A 375 -3.07 24.53 -14.26
C GLN A 375 -2.28 23.94 -15.42
N HIS A 376 -2.45 22.65 -15.69
CA HIS A 376 -1.81 21.96 -16.80
C HIS A 376 -2.29 22.47 -18.15
N HIS A 377 -3.61 22.66 -18.33
CA HIS A 377 -4.19 23.28 -19.52
C HIS A 377 -3.60 24.66 -19.79
N ALA A 378 -3.54 25.53 -18.76
CA ALA A 378 -2.96 26.87 -18.88
C ALA A 378 -1.44 26.80 -19.20
N TYR A 379 -0.71 25.87 -18.62
CA TYR A 379 0.70 25.63 -18.93
C TYR A 379 0.88 25.22 -20.39
N LEU A 380 0.15 24.24 -20.89
CA LEU A 380 0.22 23.79 -22.29
C LEU A 380 -0.22 24.88 -23.27
N GLY A 381 -1.17 25.73 -22.87
CA GLY A 381 -1.56 26.93 -23.63
C GLY A 381 -0.36 27.89 -23.83
N ARG A 382 0.37 28.18 -22.74
CA ARG A 382 1.59 29.03 -22.81
C ARG A 382 2.68 28.39 -23.67
N VAL A 383 2.91 27.07 -23.49
CA VAL A 383 3.88 26.29 -24.28
C VAL A 383 3.55 26.38 -25.78
N ARG A 384 2.26 26.22 -26.12
CA ARG A 384 1.79 26.30 -27.52
C ARG A 384 1.95 27.70 -28.10
N ALA A 385 1.59 28.74 -27.35
CA ALA A 385 1.74 30.12 -27.78
C ALA A 385 3.22 30.47 -28.05
N ARG A 386 4.12 30.07 -27.12
CA ARG A 386 5.57 30.30 -27.28
C ARG A 386 6.16 29.50 -28.44
N ALA A 387 5.74 28.23 -28.62
CA ALA A 387 6.17 27.44 -29.78
C ALA A 387 5.69 28.05 -31.11
N ALA A 388 4.45 28.57 -31.17
CA ALA A 388 3.93 29.26 -32.35
C ALA A 388 4.73 30.54 -32.66
N GLU A 389 5.04 31.35 -31.65
CA GLU A 389 5.87 32.56 -31.79
C GLU A 389 7.25 32.23 -32.37
N LEU A 390 7.95 31.26 -31.77
CA LEU A 390 9.26 30.83 -32.26
C LEU A 390 9.20 30.18 -33.66
N THR A 391 8.13 29.48 -33.98
CA THR A 391 7.94 28.92 -35.32
C THR A 391 7.73 30.01 -36.35
N ALA A 392 6.97 31.06 -36.05
CA ALA A 392 6.75 32.20 -36.94
C ALA A 392 8.04 33.00 -37.22
N SER A 393 8.98 33.01 -36.27
CA SER A 393 10.28 33.71 -36.36
C SER A 393 11.45 32.77 -36.70
N GLU A 394 11.25 31.52 -37.08
CA GLU A 394 12.26 30.46 -37.17
C GLU A 394 13.51 30.86 -37.98
N ARG A 395 13.36 31.63 -39.04
CA ARG A 395 14.49 32.12 -39.87
C ARG A 395 15.37 33.20 -39.15
N ARG A 396 14.91 33.76 -38.05
CA ARG A 396 15.57 34.84 -37.27
C ARG A 396 15.94 34.36 -35.85
N ASN A 397 15.61 33.15 -35.49
CA ASN A 397 15.83 32.61 -34.15
C ASN A 397 17.33 32.39 -33.91
N SER A 398 17.77 32.68 -32.71
CA SER A 398 19.08 32.30 -32.20
C SER A 398 19.19 30.79 -32.01
N ALA A 399 20.40 30.28 -31.85
CA ALA A 399 20.62 28.85 -31.58
C ALA A 399 19.89 28.37 -30.29
N GLU A 400 19.83 29.24 -29.27
CA GLU A 400 19.14 28.98 -28.01
C GLU A 400 17.61 28.89 -28.20
N GLU A 401 17.04 29.79 -29.00
CA GLU A 401 15.61 29.77 -29.35
C GLU A 401 15.22 28.55 -30.19
N MET A 402 16.11 28.07 -31.05
CA MET A 402 15.90 26.82 -31.80
C MET A 402 15.89 25.60 -30.89
N VAL A 403 16.77 25.55 -29.88
CA VAL A 403 16.77 24.50 -28.84
C VAL A 403 15.51 24.61 -27.99
N GLU A 404 15.10 25.82 -27.60
CA GLU A 404 13.85 26.05 -26.89
C GLU A 404 12.66 25.53 -27.68
N LEU A 405 12.55 25.88 -28.98
CA LEU A 405 11.48 25.42 -29.86
C LEU A 405 11.42 23.89 -29.93
N GLY A 406 12.59 23.23 -30.08
CA GLY A 406 12.69 21.78 -30.07
C GLY A 406 12.17 21.14 -28.76
N ASN A 407 12.48 21.78 -27.64
CA ASN A 407 12.01 21.34 -26.32
C ASN A 407 10.50 21.55 -26.15
N LEU A 408 9.97 22.70 -26.60
CA LEU A 408 8.54 23.01 -26.54
C LEU A 408 7.72 22.03 -27.41
N LYS A 409 8.19 21.75 -28.64
CA LYS A 409 7.56 20.78 -29.54
C LYS A 409 7.53 19.37 -28.93
N ARG A 410 8.61 18.95 -28.25
CA ARG A 410 8.62 17.67 -27.51
C ARG A 410 7.58 17.64 -26.39
N ARG A 411 7.42 18.73 -25.61
CA ARG A 411 6.42 18.81 -24.54
C ARG A 411 4.98 18.84 -25.02
N LEU A 412 4.72 19.27 -26.25
CA LEU A 412 3.40 19.26 -26.87
C LEU A 412 3.02 17.90 -27.48
N ASN A 413 4.04 17.06 -27.76
CA ASN A 413 3.88 15.72 -28.34
C ASN A 413 4.07 14.61 -27.30
N ALA A 414 4.41 14.95 -26.05
CA ALA A 414 4.53 14.05 -24.92
C ALA A 414 3.25 14.05 -24.09
#